data_a85fa4a1f6fc89cb1568836980e2f73a
#
_entry.id   a85fa4a1f6fc89cb1568836980e2f73a
#
_cell.length_a   1.000
_cell.length_b   1.000
_cell.length_c   1.000
_cell.angle_alpha   90.00
_cell.angle_beta   90.00
_cell.angle_gamma   90.00
#
_symmetry.space_group_name_H-M   'P 1'
#
loop_
_entity.id
_entity.type
_entity.pdbx_description
1 polymer ?
#
loop_
_entity_poly.entity_id
_entity_poly.type
_entity_poly.pdbx_seq_one_letter_code
_entity_poly.pdbx_strand_id
1 'polypeptide(L)'
;MFRRTGRKLLRQQKEEKQRASPPVIKSPREIQIMREAGRIVARVHSALKEAIKPGVSTWELDQIALAVLQRYDASAVFLGYRGFPAHICASINEELVHGIPKKDRILQEGDIISVDVGSLYRGFVGDSAWTYPVGTISDAAANLLKVTEESLYAGIKQVVVGKRVVDISRAIQHHVEGYNLHIVREYTGHGVGRQMHEAPQVLNYVAGDADGNIVLTPGMVIAIEPMVQIGTWETQTLRDNWTVISKDRSLAAHFEHTIAVTNSGPEILTLP
;
A
#
# COMPACT_ATOMS: atom_id res chain seq x y z
N MET A 1 11.95 3.97 30.82
CA MET A 1 10.64 3.36 30.50
C MET A 1 9.58 4.42 30.09
N PHE A 2 9.54 5.61 30.66
CA PHE A 2 8.54 6.66 30.41
C PHE A 2 8.56 7.35 29.02
N ARG A 3 9.66 7.34 28.28
CA ARG A 3 9.73 7.96 26.93
C ARG A 3 9.07 7.15 25.80
N ARG A 4 8.87 5.83 25.96
CA ARG A 4 8.22 4.96 24.97
C ARG A 4 6.68 5.07 24.99
N THR A 5 6.09 5.26 26.16
CA THR A 5 4.63 5.43 26.33
C THR A 5 4.14 6.74 25.74
N GLY A 6 4.87 7.84 25.93
CA GLY A 6 4.49 9.14 25.38
C GLY A 6 4.48 9.22 23.86
N ARG A 7 5.44 8.56 23.18
CA ARG A 7 5.46 8.54 21.70
C ARG A 7 4.31 7.69 21.13
N LYS A 8 3.94 6.59 21.79
CA LYS A 8 2.81 5.75 21.37
C LYS A 8 1.48 6.49 21.54
N LEU A 9 1.29 7.21 22.65
CA LEU A 9 0.10 8.05 22.87
C LEU A 9 -0.02 9.21 21.86
N LEU A 10 1.07 9.91 21.58
CA LEU A 10 1.10 11.00 20.60
C LEU A 10 0.83 10.48 19.17
N ARG A 11 1.27 9.26 18.85
CA ARG A 11 0.98 8.60 17.59
C ARG A 11 -0.51 8.25 17.50
N GLN A 12 -1.09 7.65 18.52
CA GLN A 12 -2.52 7.33 18.58
C GLN A 12 -3.40 8.57 18.47
N GLN A 13 -3.09 9.66 19.20
CA GLN A 13 -3.82 10.92 19.11
C GLN A 13 -3.73 11.59 17.73
N LYS A 14 -2.60 11.43 17.02
CA LYS A 14 -2.46 11.94 15.65
C LYS A 14 -3.27 11.11 14.67
N GLU A 15 -3.27 9.80 14.82
CA GLU A 15 -4.06 8.86 14.01
C GLU A 15 -5.57 9.05 14.26
N GLU A 16 -6.01 9.24 15.51
CA GLU A 16 -7.41 9.57 15.85
C GLU A 16 -7.83 10.93 15.28
N LYS A 17 -6.97 11.94 15.33
CA LYS A 17 -7.24 13.26 14.76
C LYS A 17 -7.30 13.24 13.23
N GLN A 18 -6.54 12.37 12.59
CA GLN A 18 -6.56 12.14 11.16
C GLN A 18 -7.83 11.40 10.72
N ARG A 19 -8.31 10.44 11.54
CA ARG A 19 -9.60 9.75 11.36
C ARG A 19 -10.81 10.69 11.41
N ALA A 20 -10.76 11.70 12.27
CA ALA A 20 -11.85 12.66 12.48
C ALA A 20 -11.86 13.82 11.47
N SER A 21 -10.84 13.95 10.63
CA SER A 21 -10.76 15.04 9.64
C SER A 21 -11.61 14.72 8.41
N PRO A 22 -12.26 15.73 7.80
CA PRO A 22 -12.96 15.52 6.54
C PRO A 22 -11.95 15.18 5.41
N PRO A 23 -12.37 14.40 4.40
CA PRO A 23 -11.55 14.15 3.23
C PRO A 23 -11.14 15.43 2.52
N VAL A 24 -9.89 15.50 2.07
CA VAL A 24 -9.38 16.63 1.27
C VAL A 24 -9.78 16.43 -0.19
N ILE A 25 -10.55 17.39 -0.71
CA ILE A 25 -10.97 17.37 -2.12
C ILE A 25 -9.92 18.06 -2.97
N LYS A 26 -9.39 17.35 -3.96
CA LYS A 26 -8.38 17.83 -4.90
C LYS A 26 -9.05 18.50 -6.10
N SER A 27 -8.52 19.64 -6.51
CA SER A 27 -8.91 20.28 -7.77
C SER A 27 -8.45 19.46 -8.98
N PRO A 28 -9.02 19.66 -10.18
CA PRO A 28 -8.56 18.98 -11.39
C PRO A 28 -7.07 19.19 -11.69
N ARG A 29 -6.52 20.37 -11.37
CA ARG A 29 -5.09 20.66 -11.52
C ARG A 29 -4.22 19.84 -10.55
N GLU A 30 -4.67 19.66 -9.31
CA GLU A 30 -3.95 18.84 -8.33
C GLU A 30 -3.99 17.36 -8.71
N ILE A 31 -5.15 16.85 -9.17
CA ILE A 31 -5.26 15.48 -9.69
C ILE A 31 -4.31 15.26 -10.88
N GLN A 32 -4.15 16.26 -11.77
CA GLN A 32 -3.20 16.17 -12.87
C GLN A 32 -1.75 16.01 -12.37
N ILE A 33 -1.34 16.73 -11.30
CA ILE A 33 -0.01 16.57 -10.69
C ILE A 33 0.11 15.19 -10.03
N MET A 34 -0.93 14.73 -9.33
CA MET A 34 -0.96 13.40 -8.71
C MET A 34 -0.90 12.28 -9.75
N ARG A 35 -1.49 12.47 -10.92
CA ARG A 35 -1.37 11.53 -12.04
C ARG A 35 0.08 11.40 -12.51
N GLU A 36 0.81 12.51 -12.60
CA GLU A 36 2.25 12.45 -12.93
C GLU A 36 3.06 11.78 -11.80
N ALA A 37 2.77 12.08 -10.53
CA ALA A 37 3.37 11.37 -9.40
C ALA A 37 3.10 9.85 -9.48
N GLY A 38 1.86 9.45 -9.74
CA GLY A 38 1.47 8.04 -9.90
C GLY A 38 2.14 7.36 -11.09
N ARG A 39 2.27 8.05 -12.24
CA ARG A 39 3.02 7.52 -13.39
C ARG A 39 4.50 7.30 -13.09
N ILE A 40 5.10 8.15 -12.25
CA ILE A 40 6.49 7.94 -11.81
C ILE A 40 6.58 6.67 -10.97
N VAL A 41 5.63 6.43 -10.05
CA VAL A 41 5.56 5.18 -9.28
C VAL A 41 5.41 3.97 -10.20
N ALA A 42 4.52 4.04 -11.20
CA ALA A 42 4.35 2.96 -12.17
C ALA A 42 5.64 2.65 -12.96
N ARG A 43 6.44 3.67 -13.30
CA ARG A 43 7.77 3.48 -13.93
C ARG A 43 8.78 2.84 -12.99
N VAL A 44 8.74 3.17 -11.69
CA VAL A 44 9.54 2.47 -10.69
C VAL A 44 9.16 1.01 -10.64
N HIS A 45 7.86 0.69 -10.53
CA HIS A 45 7.38 -0.69 -10.54
C HIS A 45 7.78 -1.46 -11.81
N SER A 46 7.74 -0.81 -12.98
CA SER A 46 8.20 -1.44 -14.23
C SER A 46 9.68 -1.81 -14.18
N ALA A 47 10.54 -0.90 -13.71
CA ALA A 47 11.98 -1.17 -13.58
C ALA A 47 12.27 -2.25 -12.52
N LEU A 48 11.54 -2.24 -11.41
CA LEU A 48 11.68 -3.26 -10.36
C LEU A 48 11.25 -4.64 -10.84
N LYS A 49 10.13 -4.72 -11.57
CA LYS A 49 9.65 -5.97 -12.17
C LYS A 49 10.69 -6.65 -13.07
N GLU A 50 11.42 -5.85 -13.86
CA GLU A 50 12.51 -6.35 -14.72
C GLU A 50 13.74 -6.83 -13.92
N ALA A 51 13.99 -6.19 -12.75
CA ALA A 51 15.14 -6.48 -11.92
C ALA A 51 14.92 -7.64 -10.94
N ILE A 52 13.68 -7.91 -10.53
CA ILE A 52 13.32 -8.93 -9.53
C ILE A 52 13.59 -10.33 -10.10
N LYS A 53 14.61 -10.98 -9.53
CA LYS A 53 15.02 -12.38 -9.85
C LYS A 53 15.86 -12.93 -8.71
N PRO A 54 16.05 -14.26 -8.62
CA PRO A 54 16.96 -14.86 -7.65
C PRO A 54 18.36 -14.24 -7.72
N GLY A 55 18.98 -14.02 -6.56
CA GLY A 55 20.31 -13.42 -6.42
C GLY A 55 20.36 -11.91 -6.28
N VAL A 56 19.26 -11.19 -6.53
CA VAL A 56 19.18 -9.73 -6.31
C VAL A 56 18.88 -9.43 -4.84
N SER A 57 19.55 -8.44 -4.27
CA SER A 57 19.26 -7.99 -2.91
C SER A 57 18.13 -6.95 -2.88
N THR A 58 17.40 -6.89 -1.76
CA THR A 58 16.38 -5.84 -1.58
C THR A 58 16.97 -4.43 -1.59
N TRP A 59 18.25 -4.28 -1.20
CA TRP A 59 18.97 -3.01 -1.32
C TRP A 59 19.20 -2.59 -2.78
N GLU A 60 19.53 -3.53 -3.67
CA GLU A 60 19.67 -3.21 -5.11
C GLU A 60 18.35 -2.73 -5.70
N LEU A 61 17.21 -3.32 -5.30
CA LEU A 61 15.88 -2.84 -5.69
C LEU A 61 15.61 -1.41 -5.19
N ASP A 62 16.00 -1.11 -3.96
CA ASP A 62 15.90 0.26 -3.40
C ASP A 62 16.72 1.27 -4.22
N GLN A 63 17.93 0.90 -4.67
CA GLN A 63 18.78 1.78 -5.49
C GLN A 63 18.22 1.97 -6.91
N ILE A 64 17.60 0.94 -7.50
CA ILE A 64 16.91 1.04 -8.79
C ILE A 64 15.73 2.01 -8.66
N ALA A 65 14.92 1.88 -7.62
CA ALA A 65 13.81 2.78 -7.36
C ALA A 65 14.28 4.24 -7.21
N LEU A 66 15.33 4.48 -6.42
CA LEU A 66 15.92 5.80 -6.25
C LEU A 66 16.36 6.41 -7.59
N ALA A 67 17.07 5.64 -8.42
CA ALA A 67 17.54 6.11 -9.72
C ALA A 67 16.39 6.52 -10.65
N VAL A 68 15.30 5.75 -10.66
CA VAL A 68 14.10 6.09 -11.44
C VAL A 68 13.43 7.35 -10.90
N LEU A 69 13.23 7.47 -9.58
CA LEU A 69 12.63 8.66 -8.96
C LEU A 69 13.43 9.91 -9.32
N GLN A 70 14.76 9.88 -9.18
CA GLN A 70 15.65 10.99 -9.50
C GLN A 70 15.57 11.39 -10.97
N ARG A 71 15.49 10.43 -11.90
CA ARG A 71 15.35 10.68 -13.34
C ARG A 71 14.13 11.52 -13.69
N TYR A 72 13.08 11.47 -12.87
CA TYR A 72 11.82 12.19 -13.07
C TYR A 72 11.62 13.35 -12.10
N ASP A 73 12.67 13.86 -11.48
CA ASP A 73 12.64 14.97 -10.52
C ASP A 73 11.66 14.73 -9.36
N ALA A 74 11.50 13.47 -8.96
CA ALA A 74 10.71 13.06 -7.80
C ALA A 74 11.62 12.58 -6.66
N SER A 75 11.13 12.68 -5.43
CA SER A 75 11.78 12.11 -4.25
C SER A 75 10.97 10.95 -3.68
N ALA A 76 11.64 10.04 -2.98
CA ALA A 76 10.97 8.97 -2.24
C ALA A 76 10.28 9.56 -1.01
N VAL A 77 8.96 9.33 -0.88
CA VAL A 77 8.18 9.86 0.25
C VAL A 77 8.48 9.11 1.55
N PHE A 78 8.94 7.86 1.46
CA PHE A 78 9.21 7.02 2.64
C PHE A 78 10.50 7.39 3.35
N LEU A 79 11.54 7.85 2.64
CA LEU A 79 12.82 8.16 3.26
C LEU A 79 12.67 9.26 4.32
N GLY A 80 12.95 8.91 5.57
CA GLY A 80 12.79 9.82 6.72
C GLY A 80 11.35 9.93 7.24
N TYR A 81 10.35 9.38 6.53
CA TYR A 81 8.97 9.39 7.01
C TYR A 81 8.85 8.61 8.32
N ARG A 82 8.55 9.31 9.41
CA ARG A 82 8.55 8.78 10.79
C ARG A 82 9.85 8.07 11.18
N GLY A 83 10.96 8.32 10.45
CA GLY A 83 12.27 7.72 10.65
C GLY A 83 12.53 6.44 9.84
N PHE A 84 11.71 6.11 8.83
CA PHE A 84 11.98 4.99 7.92
C PHE A 84 13.29 5.23 7.15
N PRO A 85 14.19 4.22 7.02
CA PRO A 85 15.58 4.48 6.59
C PRO A 85 15.82 4.28 5.09
N ALA A 86 14.80 3.96 4.28
CA ALA A 86 14.97 3.56 2.88
C ALA A 86 14.00 4.29 1.94
N HIS A 87 14.16 4.11 0.62
CA HIS A 87 13.36 4.78 -0.40
C HIS A 87 12.08 4.02 -0.74
N ILE A 88 12.10 2.69 -0.59
CA ILE A 88 10.96 1.78 -0.78
C ILE A 88 10.79 0.86 0.42
N CYS A 89 9.63 0.22 0.57
CA CYS A 89 9.50 -0.96 1.40
C CYS A 89 9.68 -2.22 0.52
N ALA A 90 10.41 -3.22 1.04
CA ALA A 90 10.66 -4.47 0.34
C ALA A 90 10.47 -5.65 1.31
N SER A 91 9.33 -6.31 1.21
CA SER A 91 8.83 -7.30 2.15
C SER A 91 8.76 -8.69 1.50
N ILE A 92 9.50 -9.67 2.03
CA ILE A 92 9.65 -11.00 1.44
C ILE A 92 8.80 -12.02 2.20
N ASN A 93 8.04 -12.85 1.49
CA ASN A 93 7.26 -14.00 1.97
C ASN A 93 6.27 -13.64 3.09
N GLU A 94 6.57 -13.98 4.34
CA GLU A 94 5.74 -13.66 5.50
C GLU A 94 5.78 -12.18 5.92
N GLU A 95 6.71 -11.40 5.35
CA GLU A 95 6.75 -9.96 5.56
C GLU A 95 5.62 -9.30 4.76
N LEU A 96 4.71 -8.66 5.47
CA LEU A 96 3.52 -8.05 4.88
C LEU A 96 3.83 -6.67 4.31
N VAL A 97 4.33 -5.76 5.16
CA VAL A 97 4.64 -4.37 4.83
C VAL A 97 5.85 -3.86 5.60
N HIS A 98 6.37 -2.73 5.18
CA HIS A 98 7.46 -1.97 5.83
C HIS A 98 8.77 -2.75 5.96
N GLY A 99 9.01 -3.77 5.14
CA GLY A 99 10.30 -4.46 5.06
C GLY A 99 11.40 -3.47 4.69
N ILE A 100 12.49 -3.42 5.50
CA ILE A 100 13.61 -2.51 5.25
C ILE A 100 14.57 -3.15 4.24
N PRO A 101 14.83 -2.51 3.08
CA PRO A 101 15.84 -2.97 2.13
C PRO A 101 17.22 -3.14 2.76
N LYS A 102 17.88 -4.29 2.51
CA LYS A 102 19.20 -4.62 3.06
C LYS A 102 20.05 -5.35 2.02
N LYS A 103 21.39 -5.20 2.12
CA LYS A 103 22.35 -5.84 1.22
C LYS A 103 22.43 -7.35 1.40
N ASP A 104 22.17 -7.84 2.59
CA ASP A 104 22.22 -9.27 2.97
C ASP A 104 20.85 -9.99 2.78
N ARG A 105 19.79 -9.26 2.39
CA ARG A 105 18.49 -9.82 2.05
C ARG A 105 18.44 -10.10 0.55
N ILE A 106 18.85 -11.31 0.19
CA ILE A 106 18.94 -11.78 -1.21
C ILE A 106 17.71 -12.61 -1.57
N LEU A 107 17.06 -12.25 -2.67
CA LEU A 107 15.91 -12.98 -3.21
C LEU A 107 16.32 -14.39 -3.64
N GLN A 108 15.47 -15.36 -3.33
CA GLN A 108 15.66 -16.76 -3.66
C GLN A 108 14.59 -17.23 -4.66
N GLU A 109 14.89 -18.31 -5.39
CA GLU A 109 13.91 -19.00 -6.22
C GLU A 109 12.70 -19.43 -5.37
N GLY A 110 11.50 -19.10 -5.78
CA GLY A 110 10.27 -19.43 -5.07
C GLY A 110 9.78 -18.38 -4.06
N ASP A 111 10.55 -17.33 -3.79
CA ASP A 111 10.09 -16.21 -2.98
C ASP A 111 8.96 -15.43 -3.65
N ILE A 112 8.18 -14.73 -2.84
CA ILE A 112 7.36 -13.60 -3.29
C ILE A 112 7.86 -12.34 -2.60
N ILE A 113 7.81 -11.20 -3.26
CA ILE A 113 8.24 -9.92 -2.68
C ILE A 113 7.21 -8.84 -2.93
N SER A 114 6.69 -8.24 -1.85
CA SER A 114 5.87 -7.03 -1.89
C SER A 114 6.78 -5.81 -1.89
N VAL A 115 6.70 -5.02 -2.95
CA VAL A 115 7.41 -3.75 -3.04
C VAL A 115 6.41 -2.62 -3.00
N ASP A 116 6.60 -1.70 -2.06
CA ASP A 116 5.76 -0.51 -1.88
C ASP A 116 6.59 0.74 -2.19
N VAL A 117 6.03 1.62 -3.04
CA VAL A 117 6.72 2.74 -3.67
C VAL A 117 5.87 4.01 -3.55
N GLY A 118 6.39 4.98 -2.80
CA GLY A 118 5.80 6.30 -2.74
C GLY A 118 6.68 7.37 -3.39
N SER A 119 6.13 8.13 -4.34
CA SER A 119 6.77 9.30 -4.96
C SER A 119 6.24 10.61 -4.39
N LEU A 120 7.11 11.60 -4.22
CA LEU A 120 6.73 12.99 -3.99
C LEU A 120 7.14 13.83 -5.20
N TYR A 121 6.16 14.31 -5.95
CA TYR A 121 6.36 15.11 -7.15
C TYR A 121 5.56 16.41 -7.06
N ARG A 122 6.24 17.57 -7.17
CA ARG A 122 5.62 18.91 -7.09
C ARG A 122 4.69 19.09 -5.89
N GLY A 123 5.04 18.49 -4.74
CA GLY A 123 4.32 18.60 -3.49
C GLY A 123 3.08 17.70 -3.38
N PHE A 124 2.94 16.71 -4.26
CA PHE A 124 1.89 15.69 -4.21
C PHE A 124 2.47 14.27 -4.25
N VAL A 125 1.79 13.37 -3.58
CA VAL A 125 2.19 11.97 -3.43
C VAL A 125 1.48 11.11 -4.48
N GLY A 126 2.22 10.16 -5.05
CA GLY A 126 1.71 8.96 -5.72
C GLY A 126 2.18 7.75 -4.92
N ASP A 127 1.32 6.75 -4.74
CA ASP A 127 1.52 5.61 -3.86
C ASP A 127 0.99 4.34 -4.49
N SER A 128 1.79 3.26 -4.46
CA SER A 128 1.37 1.96 -4.98
C SER A 128 2.27 0.84 -4.47
N ALA A 129 1.67 -0.32 -4.20
CA ALA A 129 2.38 -1.53 -3.84
C ALA A 129 2.03 -2.68 -4.78
N TRP A 130 2.99 -3.56 -5.00
CA TRP A 130 2.83 -4.71 -5.86
C TRP A 130 3.63 -5.90 -5.35
N THR A 131 3.01 -7.08 -5.30
CA THR A 131 3.70 -8.33 -4.93
C THR A 131 4.11 -9.08 -6.19
N TYR A 132 5.40 -9.38 -6.30
CA TYR A 132 6.02 -10.04 -7.44
C TYR A 132 6.48 -11.46 -7.10
N PRO A 133 6.34 -12.42 -8.02
CA PRO A 133 7.01 -13.72 -7.90
C PRO A 133 8.51 -13.57 -8.18
N VAL A 134 9.33 -14.37 -7.51
CA VAL A 134 10.78 -14.50 -7.75
C VAL A 134 11.05 -15.88 -8.35
N GLY A 135 11.26 -15.93 -9.65
CA GLY A 135 11.34 -17.21 -10.38
C GLY A 135 10.02 -17.97 -10.36
N THR A 136 10.08 -19.28 -10.13
CA THR A 136 8.91 -20.18 -10.08
C THR A 136 8.40 -20.28 -8.65
N ILE A 137 7.19 -19.84 -8.40
CA ILE A 137 6.56 -19.87 -7.08
C ILE A 137 5.59 -21.04 -6.93
N SER A 138 5.21 -21.38 -5.70
CA SER A 138 4.24 -22.43 -5.41
C SER A 138 2.81 -22.04 -5.85
N ASP A 139 1.94 -23.04 -6.06
CA ASP A 139 0.53 -22.81 -6.38
C ASP A 139 -0.19 -22.02 -5.28
N ALA A 140 0.16 -22.24 -4.01
CA ALA A 140 -0.38 -21.48 -2.89
C ALA A 140 0.01 -19.99 -2.95
N ALA A 141 1.27 -19.70 -3.27
CA ALA A 141 1.75 -18.33 -3.47
C ALA A 141 1.08 -17.68 -4.69
N ALA A 142 1.00 -18.40 -5.82
CA ALA A 142 0.33 -17.89 -7.02
C ALA A 142 -1.14 -17.58 -6.78
N ASN A 143 -1.86 -18.44 -6.04
CA ASN A 143 -3.25 -18.19 -5.65
C ASN A 143 -3.36 -16.96 -4.72
N LEU A 144 -2.48 -16.80 -3.73
CA LEU A 144 -2.44 -15.64 -2.85
C LEU A 144 -2.27 -14.34 -3.65
N LEU A 145 -1.29 -14.28 -4.56
CA LEU A 145 -1.05 -13.10 -5.39
C LEU A 145 -2.29 -12.77 -6.24
N LYS A 146 -2.82 -13.77 -6.94
CA LYS A 146 -4.00 -13.61 -7.80
C LYS A 146 -5.19 -13.07 -7.03
N VAL A 147 -5.55 -13.70 -5.91
CA VAL A 147 -6.73 -13.31 -5.12
C VAL A 147 -6.56 -11.92 -4.52
N THR A 148 -5.35 -11.57 -4.06
CA THR A 148 -5.07 -10.24 -3.51
C THR A 148 -5.20 -9.17 -4.59
N GLU A 149 -4.62 -9.37 -5.77
CA GLU A 149 -4.75 -8.46 -6.91
C GLU A 149 -6.22 -8.32 -7.35
N GLU A 150 -6.95 -9.42 -7.52
CA GLU A 150 -8.36 -9.41 -7.91
C GLU A 150 -9.22 -8.67 -6.87
N SER A 151 -8.91 -8.79 -5.56
CA SER A 151 -9.60 -8.09 -4.50
C SER A 151 -9.41 -6.57 -4.57
N LEU A 152 -8.20 -6.11 -4.96
CA LEU A 152 -7.92 -4.70 -5.22
C LEU A 152 -8.87 -4.16 -6.30
N TYR A 153 -8.96 -4.84 -7.43
CA TYR A 153 -9.85 -4.42 -8.52
C TYR A 153 -11.34 -4.56 -8.18
N ALA A 154 -11.71 -5.53 -7.32
CA ALA A 154 -13.08 -5.60 -6.78
C ALA A 154 -13.44 -4.37 -5.95
N GLY A 155 -12.50 -3.89 -5.13
CA GLY A 155 -12.62 -2.64 -4.38
C GLY A 155 -12.68 -1.41 -5.29
N ILE A 156 -11.77 -1.29 -6.26
CA ILE A 156 -11.71 -0.16 -7.21
C ILE A 156 -13.03 0.01 -7.96
N LYS A 157 -13.68 -1.08 -8.37
CA LYS A 157 -15.01 -1.05 -9.03
C LYS A 157 -16.10 -0.42 -8.18
N GLN A 158 -15.91 -0.31 -6.86
CA GLN A 158 -16.87 0.35 -5.96
C GLN A 158 -16.64 1.86 -5.84
N VAL A 159 -15.54 2.40 -6.40
CA VAL A 159 -15.23 3.82 -6.35
C VAL A 159 -16.12 4.59 -7.34
N VAL A 160 -17.36 4.75 -6.94
CA VAL A 160 -18.40 5.44 -7.73
C VAL A 160 -19.00 6.54 -6.87
N VAL A 161 -19.21 7.72 -7.46
CA VAL A 161 -19.82 8.87 -6.76
C VAL A 161 -21.16 8.47 -6.13
N GLY A 162 -21.33 8.81 -4.86
CA GLY A 162 -22.51 8.49 -4.07
C GLY A 162 -22.43 7.15 -3.32
N LYS A 163 -21.56 6.21 -3.70
CA LYS A 163 -21.22 5.06 -2.86
C LYS A 163 -20.41 5.49 -1.64
N ARG A 164 -20.15 4.56 -0.75
CA ARG A 164 -19.45 4.80 0.50
C ARG A 164 -18.14 4.03 0.56
N VAL A 165 -17.20 4.49 1.38
CA VAL A 165 -15.92 3.81 1.61
C VAL A 165 -16.15 2.35 2.05
N VAL A 166 -17.18 2.07 2.87
CA VAL A 166 -17.50 0.70 3.29
C VAL A 166 -17.92 -0.23 2.14
N ASP A 167 -18.36 0.31 1.00
CA ASP A 167 -18.67 -0.53 -0.16
C ASP A 167 -17.40 -1.09 -0.78
N ILE A 168 -16.28 -0.33 -0.73
CA ILE A 168 -14.94 -0.79 -1.11
C ILE A 168 -14.52 -1.92 -0.16
N SER A 169 -14.60 -1.68 1.15
CA SER A 169 -14.25 -2.65 2.19
C SER A 169 -14.99 -3.97 2.03
N ARG A 170 -16.31 -3.89 1.80
CA ARG A 170 -17.18 -5.06 1.62
C ARG A 170 -16.80 -5.88 0.37
N ALA A 171 -16.48 -5.19 -0.73
CA ALA A 171 -16.11 -5.88 -1.97
C ALA A 171 -14.78 -6.62 -1.83
N ILE A 172 -13.77 -5.99 -1.19
CA ILE A 172 -12.47 -6.61 -0.90
C ILE A 172 -12.67 -7.82 0.01
N GLN A 173 -13.35 -7.65 1.15
CA GLN A 173 -13.59 -8.71 2.13
C GLN A 173 -14.30 -9.90 1.52
N HIS A 174 -15.39 -9.67 0.81
CA HIS A 174 -16.17 -10.74 0.18
C HIS A 174 -15.32 -11.53 -0.82
N HIS A 175 -14.48 -10.86 -1.62
CA HIS A 175 -13.62 -11.53 -2.57
C HIS A 175 -12.62 -12.42 -1.87
N VAL A 176 -11.85 -11.89 -0.92
CA VAL A 176 -10.76 -12.62 -0.24
C VAL A 176 -11.28 -13.80 0.58
N GLU A 177 -12.33 -13.58 1.39
CA GLU A 177 -12.91 -14.63 2.24
C GLU A 177 -13.50 -15.78 1.43
N GLY A 178 -13.97 -15.52 0.19
CA GLY A 178 -14.43 -16.54 -0.75
C GLY A 178 -13.37 -17.57 -1.16
N TYR A 179 -12.09 -17.26 -0.94
CA TYR A 179 -10.94 -18.15 -1.22
C TYR A 179 -10.28 -18.71 0.04
N ASN A 180 -10.92 -18.58 1.22
CA ASN A 180 -10.36 -18.99 2.52
C ASN A 180 -9.01 -18.34 2.84
N LEU A 181 -8.80 -17.09 2.40
CA LEU A 181 -7.67 -16.25 2.74
C LEU A 181 -8.08 -15.20 3.79
N HIS A 182 -7.11 -14.60 4.45
CA HIS A 182 -7.33 -13.73 5.59
C HIS A 182 -6.92 -12.29 5.30
N ILE A 183 -7.86 -11.35 5.53
CA ILE A 183 -7.59 -9.91 5.40
C ILE A 183 -6.97 -9.41 6.70
N VAL A 184 -5.85 -8.70 6.57
CA VAL A 184 -5.20 -7.99 7.68
C VAL A 184 -6.09 -6.83 8.14
N ARG A 185 -6.18 -6.63 9.46
CA ARG A 185 -7.07 -5.64 10.08
C ARG A 185 -6.35 -4.44 10.68
N GLU A 186 -5.04 -4.55 10.89
CA GLU A 186 -4.23 -3.55 11.59
C GLU A 186 -3.69 -2.46 10.65
N TYR A 187 -3.73 -2.70 9.35
CA TYR A 187 -3.29 -1.79 8.28
C TYR A 187 -4.43 -1.56 7.30
N THR A 188 -4.47 -0.34 6.73
CA THR A 188 -5.63 0.10 5.97
C THR A 188 -5.23 1.10 4.89
N GLY A 189 -5.97 1.17 3.82
CA GLY A 189 -5.90 2.24 2.85
C GLY A 189 -6.26 3.60 3.45
N HIS A 190 -5.97 4.65 2.72
CA HIS A 190 -6.05 6.01 3.22
C HIS A 190 -6.30 7.04 2.11
N GLY A 191 -6.68 8.25 2.48
CA GLY A 191 -6.59 9.39 1.57
C GLY A 191 -5.14 9.70 1.22
N VAL A 192 -4.90 10.16 0.01
CA VAL A 192 -3.59 10.57 -0.51
C VAL A 192 -3.67 11.98 -1.06
N GLY A 193 -2.61 12.77 -0.91
CA GLY A 193 -2.57 14.11 -1.45
C GLY A 193 -1.23 14.79 -1.28
N ARG A 194 -1.20 15.88 -0.54
CA ARG A 194 0.06 16.55 -0.15
C ARG A 194 0.79 15.78 0.96
N GLN A 195 0.05 15.00 1.72
CA GLN A 195 0.59 14.09 2.72
C GLN A 195 0.41 12.65 2.24
N MET A 196 1.33 11.79 2.67
CA MET A 196 1.27 10.35 2.42
C MET A 196 -0.05 9.76 2.92
N HIS A 197 -0.44 10.10 4.13
CA HIS A 197 -1.68 9.66 4.75
C HIS A 197 -2.58 10.85 5.06
N GLU A 198 -3.73 10.89 4.40
CA GLU A 198 -4.82 11.84 4.63
C GLU A 198 -6.10 11.07 5.01
N ALA A 199 -7.15 11.77 5.42
CA ALA A 199 -8.48 11.19 5.55
C ALA A 199 -9.11 10.95 4.13
N PRO A 200 -9.94 9.91 3.98
CA PRO A 200 -10.42 8.98 4.99
C PRO A 200 -9.50 7.76 5.17
N GLN A 201 -9.72 6.96 6.21
CA GLN A 201 -9.26 5.58 6.20
C GLN A 201 -10.12 4.76 5.23
N VAL A 202 -9.48 3.81 4.54
CA VAL A 202 -10.13 2.87 3.62
C VAL A 202 -9.83 1.46 4.12
N LEU A 203 -10.71 0.93 4.95
CA LEU A 203 -10.54 -0.40 5.51
C LEU A 203 -10.69 -1.48 4.43
N ASN A 204 -9.96 -2.58 4.56
CA ASN A 204 -10.10 -3.75 3.68
C ASN A 204 -11.18 -4.73 4.14
N TYR A 205 -11.86 -4.44 5.26
CA TYR A 205 -12.91 -5.24 5.87
C TYR A 205 -14.00 -4.33 6.48
N VAL A 206 -15.16 -4.88 6.76
CA VAL A 206 -16.28 -4.15 7.40
C VAL A 206 -16.12 -4.22 8.92
N ALA A 207 -15.79 -3.09 9.54
CA ALA A 207 -15.52 -3.00 10.99
C ALA A 207 -16.72 -2.59 11.85
N GLY A 208 -17.92 -2.49 11.26
CA GLY A 208 -19.15 -2.02 11.92
C GLY A 208 -19.70 -0.73 11.32
N ASP A 209 -20.76 -0.19 11.92
CA ASP A 209 -21.56 0.88 11.31
C ASP A 209 -20.90 2.28 11.30
N ALA A 210 -19.92 2.52 12.16
CA ALA A 210 -19.30 3.85 12.33
C ALA A 210 -18.15 4.13 11.34
N ASP A 211 -17.41 3.08 10.98
CA ASP A 211 -16.24 3.20 10.09
C ASP A 211 -16.69 2.98 8.64
N GLY A 212 -16.44 3.94 7.77
CA GLY A 212 -16.71 3.81 6.35
C GLY A 212 -18.01 4.45 5.86
N ASN A 213 -18.69 5.21 6.69
CA ASN A 213 -19.91 5.94 6.28
C ASN A 213 -19.62 7.18 5.40
N ILE A 214 -18.35 7.41 5.01
CA ILE A 214 -17.94 8.52 4.17
C ILE A 214 -18.40 8.27 2.74
N VAL A 215 -19.14 9.23 2.20
CA VAL A 215 -19.63 9.20 0.81
C VAL A 215 -18.50 9.59 -0.13
N LEU A 216 -18.30 8.78 -1.17
CA LEU A 216 -17.33 9.05 -2.24
C LEU A 216 -17.82 10.24 -3.08
N THR A 217 -17.01 11.28 -3.14
CA THR A 217 -17.29 12.52 -3.87
C THR A 217 -16.18 12.82 -4.86
N PRO A 218 -16.50 13.48 -6.01
CA PRO A 218 -15.49 13.84 -6.99
C PRO A 218 -14.37 14.67 -6.38
N GLY A 219 -13.13 14.39 -6.76
CA GLY A 219 -11.94 15.05 -6.23
C GLY A 219 -11.33 14.40 -4.99
N MET A 220 -11.97 13.40 -4.38
CA MET A 220 -11.30 12.53 -3.42
C MET A 220 -10.23 11.71 -4.13
N VAL A 221 -9.07 11.55 -3.48
CA VAL A 221 -8.01 10.63 -3.93
C VAL A 221 -7.65 9.74 -2.75
N ILE A 222 -7.70 8.44 -2.99
CA ILE A 222 -7.53 7.40 -1.95
C ILE A 222 -6.57 6.30 -2.43
N ALA A 223 -5.80 5.75 -1.50
CA ALA A 223 -5.11 4.48 -1.66
C ALA A 223 -6.07 3.34 -1.29
N ILE A 224 -6.16 2.34 -2.14
CA ILE A 224 -6.85 1.07 -1.88
C ILE A 224 -5.78 0.00 -1.90
N GLU A 225 -5.58 -0.67 -0.76
CA GLU A 225 -4.41 -1.51 -0.50
C GLU A 225 -4.76 -2.79 0.27
N PRO A 226 -5.44 -3.77 -0.36
CA PRO A 226 -5.67 -5.04 0.28
C PRO A 226 -4.36 -5.73 0.67
N MET A 227 -4.31 -6.12 1.93
CA MET A 227 -3.24 -6.90 2.55
C MET A 227 -3.80 -8.23 2.99
N VAL A 228 -3.29 -9.32 2.43
CA VAL A 228 -3.88 -10.67 2.56
C VAL A 228 -2.82 -11.67 3.00
N GLN A 229 -3.21 -12.60 3.86
CA GLN A 229 -2.35 -13.67 4.39
C GLN A 229 -3.03 -15.04 4.21
N ILE A 230 -2.23 -16.11 4.11
CA ILE A 230 -2.77 -17.46 3.93
C ILE A 230 -3.35 -18.03 5.23
N GLY A 231 -2.65 -17.87 6.37
CA GLY A 231 -2.96 -18.62 7.59
C GLY A 231 -3.76 -17.86 8.65
N THR A 232 -3.46 -16.57 8.87
CA THR A 232 -4.13 -15.73 9.88
C THR A 232 -4.25 -14.28 9.41
N TRP A 233 -5.13 -13.50 10.02
CA TRP A 233 -5.20 -12.05 9.81
C TRP A 233 -4.29 -11.26 10.76
N GLU A 234 -3.77 -11.90 11.82
CA GLU A 234 -2.97 -11.25 12.85
C GLU A 234 -1.55 -10.95 12.36
N THR A 235 -1.01 -9.83 12.81
CA THR A 235 0.35 -9.39 12.46
C THR A 235 1.27 -9.26 13.68
N GLN A 236 2.55 -9.17 13.41
CA GLN A 236 3.59 -8.90 14.42
C GLN A 236 4.66 -7.98 13.84
N THR A 237 4.98 -6.90 14.54
CA THR A 237 6.11 -6.04 14.18
C THR A 237 7.41 -6.62 14.72
N LEU A 238 8.45 -6.71 13.87
CA LEU A 238 9.76 -7.21 14.25
C LEU A 238 10.54 -6.22 15.14
N ARG A 239 11.72 -6.66 15.62
CA ARG A 239 12.57 -5.87 16.53
C ARG A 239 13.15 -4.60 15.93
N ASP A 240 13.17 -4.48 14.60
CA ASP A 240 13.55 -3.25 13.88
C ASP A 240 12.53 -2.13 14.03
N ASN A 241 11.35 -2.43 14.59
CA ASN A 241 10.20 -1.54 14.81
C ASN A 241 9.51 -1.07 13.50
N TRP A 242 9.80 -1.73 12.38
CA TRP A 242 9.24 -1.43 11.06
C TRP A 242 8.62 -2.65 10.41
N THR A 243 9.44 -3.68 10.12
CA THR A 243 8.99 -4.85 9.38
C THR A 243 7.83 -5.53 10.08
N VAL A 244 6.72 -5.63 9.38
CA VAL A 244 5.50 -6.31 9.84
C VAL A 244 5.40 -7.64 9.13
N ILE A 245 5.15 -8.69 9.92
CA ILE A 245 5.03 -10.06 9.41
C ILE A 245 3.68 -10.65 9.79
N SER A 246 3.26 -11.70 9.08
CA SER A 246 2.18 -12.56 9.54
C SER A 246 2.58 -13.23 10.87
N LYS A 247 1.65 -13.30 11.82
CA LYS A 247 1.96 -13.81 13.17
C LYS A 247 2.32 -15.29 13.17
N ASP A 248 1.76 -16.05 12.25
CA ASP A 248 1.99 -17.48 12.06
C ASP A 248 3.09 -17.79 11.02
N ARG A 249 3.74 -16.77 10.45
CA ARG A 249 4.75 -16.89 9.40
C ARG A 249 4.23 -17.44 8.07
N SER A 250 2.93 -17.42 7.84
CA SER A 250 2.36 -17.72 6.52
C SER A 250 2.66 -16.60 5.53
N LEU A 251 2.63 -16.94 4.22
CA LEU A 251 2.85 -15.97 3.15
C LEU A 251 1.84 -14.82 3.22
N ALA A 252 2.31 -13.62 2.90
CA ALA A 252 1.54 -12.39 2.85
C ALA A 252 1.71 -11.70 1.48
N ALA A 253 0.67 -11.02 1.00
CA ALA A 253 0.70 -10.23 -0.21
C ALA A 253 0.06 -8.86 0.02
N HIS A 254 0.59 -7.86 -0.68
CA HIS A 254 0.13 -6.48 -0.67
C HIS A 254 0.05 -5.95 -2.10
N PHE A 255 -1.13 -5.48 -2.50
CA PHE A 255 -1.36 -4.81 -3.78
C PHE A 255 -2.06 -3.49 -3.52
N GLU A 256 -1.67 -2.45 -4.23
CA GLU A 256 -2.19 -1.12 -3.99
C GLU A 256 -2.20 -0.26 -5.26
N HIS A 257 -3.22 0.59 -5.34
CA HIS A 257 -3.26 1.71 -6.27
C HIS A 257 -3.78 2.99 -5.61
N THR A 258 -3.27 4.14 -6.08
CA THR A 258 -3.88 5.45 -5.82
C THR A 258 -4.99 5.71 -6.84
N ILE A 259 -6.19 6.00 -6.35
CA ILE A 259 -7.42 6.15 -7.14
C ILE A 259 -8.02 7.53 -6.94
N ALA A 260 -8.31 8.26 -8.02
CA ALA A 260 -9.14 9.45 -7.97
C ALA A 260 -10.62 9.10 -8.19
N VAL A 261 -11.50 9.66 -7.37
CA VAL A 261 -12.96 9.61 -7.57
C VAL A 261 -13.33 10.66 -8.60
N THR A 262 -13.87 10.24 -9.73
CA THR A 262 -14.33 11.16 -10.80
C THR A 262 -15.82 10.97 -11.11
N ASN A 263 -16.42 11.91 -11.79
CA ASN A 263 -17.83 11.80 -12.23
C ASN A 263 -18.06 10.64 -13.20
N SER A 264 -17.03 10.18 -13.89
CA SER A 264 -17.07 9.05 -14.83
C SER A 264 -16.70 7.71 -14.18
N GLY A 265 -16.42 7.69 -12.87
CA GLY A 265 -15.99 6.50 -12.12
C GLY A 265 -14.55 6.62 -11.59
N PRO A 266 -13.95 5.48 -11.17
CA PRO A 266 -12.59 5.47 -10.67
C PRO A 266 -11.56 5.78 -11.75
N GLU A 267 -10.59 6.61 -11.42
CA GLU A 267 -9.39 6.81 -12.24
C GLU A 267 -8.17 6.31 -11.46
N ILE A 268 -7.50 5.29 -11.97
CA ILE A 268 -6.26 4.78 -11.38
C ILE A 268 -5.12 5.70 -11.79
N LEU A 269 -4.49 6.36 -10.82
CA LEU A 269 -3.41 7.33 -11.09
C LEU A 269 -2.04 6.66 -11.22
N THR A 270 -1.87 5.44 -10.71
CA THR A 270 -0.61 4.69 -10.63
C THR A 270 -0.49 3.63 -11.74
N LEU A 271 -1.00 3.95 -12.92
CA LEU A 271 -0.76 3.20 -14.17
C LEU A 271 0.26 3.95 -15.05
N PRO A 272 0.98 3.21 -15.94
CA PRO A 272 1.95 3.79 -16.89
C PRO A 272 1.39 4.88 -17.81
#